data_49f350ccd839224f5afaba72610eb081
#
_entry.id   49f350ccd839224f5afaba72610eb081
#
_cell.length_a   1.000
_cell.length_b   1.000
_cell.length_c   1.000
_cell.angle_alpha   90.00
_cell.angle_beta   90.00
_cell.angle_gamma   90.00
#
_symmetry.space_group_name_H-M   'P 1'
#
loop_
_entity.id
_entity.type
_entity.pdbx_description
1 polymer ?
#
loop_
_entity_poly.entity_id
_entity_poly.type
_entity_poly.pdbx_seq_one_letter_code
_entity_poly.pdbx_strand_id
1 'polypeptide(L)'
;MNQSRSMVQLLVAVCLFSGSTAAEDRAFRFLAVGDLPYSAAQVPLFNRLVKQSETEDFEFLMHVGDIQAGGIPCTDSSAQRIRDLFRNYPKPVIYTPGDNEWTDCVVGGDDPLERLANLRKLFFADKKVLRLDKLGVIRQSRHKEYAKYVENFRFKKAGVLFVVVHVVGSGNNYKPDHPPSMKEFTERNAANLAFLKESYVEAAKSDVRGVAVV
;
A
#
# COMPACT_ATOMS: atom_id res chain seq x y z
N MET A 1 29.37 18.48 -23.12
CA MET A 1 28.73 17.28 -22.56
C MET A 1 27.85 17.74 -21.38
N ASN A 2 26.55 17.94 -21.64
CA ASN A 2 25.58 18.43 -20.67
C ASN A 2 24.96 17.23 -19.96
N GLN A 3 25.29 17.02 -18.70
CA GLN A 3 24.59 16.04 -17.85
C GLN A 3 23.30 16.71 -17.34
N SER A 4 22.20 16.32 -17.93
CA SER A 4 20.86 16.59 -17.42
C SER A 4 20.68 15.86 -16.08
N ARG A 5 20.71 16.60 -14.98
CA ARG A 5 20.32 16.09 -13.65
C ARG A 5 18.81 16.00 -13.62
N SER A 6 18.26 14.80 -13.77
CA SER A 6 16.86 14.53 -13.46
C SER A 6 16.62 14.77 -11.97
N MET A 7 15.96 15.86 -11.65
CA MET A 7 15.47 16.14 -10.31
C MET A 7 14.19 15.31 -10.12
N VAL A 8 14.27 14.28 -9.30
CA VAL A 8 13.07 13.56 -8.81
C VAL A 8 12.34 14.53 -7.88
N GLN A 9 11.21 15.05 -8.33
CA GLN A 9 10.32 15.85 -7.48
C GLN A 9 9.53 14.92 -6.57
N LEU A 10 9.87 14.94 -5.28
CA LEU A 10 9.10 14.28 -4.23
C LEU A 10 7.81 15.09 -3.99
N LEU A 11 6.66 14.54 -4.36
CA LEU A 11 5.37 15.15 -4.09
C LEU A 11 4.98 14.82 -2.64
N VAL A 12 5.15 15.77 -1.74
CA VAL A 12 4.62 15.70 -0.37
C VAL A 12 3.23 16.32 -0.38
N ALA A 13 2.19 15.51 -0.34
CA ALA A 13 0.82 15.97 -0.19
C ALA A 13 0.52 16.23 1.29
N VAL A 14 0.43 17.51 1.68
CA VAL A 14 -0.06 17.94 3.00
C VAL A 14 -1.53 18.33 2.84
N CYS A 15 -2.44 17.47 3.32
CA CYS A 15 -3.87 17.81 3.38
C CYS A 15 -4.16 18.52 4.70
N LEU A 16 -4.42 19.83 4.66
CA LEU A 16 -4.93 20.60 5.80
C LEU A 16 -6.46 20.64 5.76
N PHE A 17 -7.09 20.07 6.77
CA PHE A 17 -8.53 20.17 6.99
C PHE A 17 -8.81 21.04 8.21
N SER A 18 -9.50 22.15 8.03
CA SER A 18 -9.97 23.02 9.10
C SER A 18 -11.49 22.95 9.22
N GLY A 19 -11.98 22.47 10.34
CA GLY A 19 -13.42 22.44 10.63
C GLY A 19 -13.69 22.15 12.09
N SER A 20 -14.53 22.97 12.70
CA SER A 20 -14.81 23.12 14.12
C SER A 20 -15.77 22.04 14.67
N THR A 21 -15.41 21.33 15.71
CA THR A 21 -16.00 21.04 17.03
C THR A 21 -15.60 19.66 17.56
N ALA A 22 -15.28 19.62 18.89
CA ALA A 22 -14.99 18.45 19.72
C ALA A 22 -13.68 17.66 19.39
N ALA A 23 -13.06 17.11 20.40
CA ALA A 23 -11.74 16.50 20.54
C ALA A 23 -11.13 15.61 19.41
N GLU A 24 -11.82 15.41 18.28
CA GLU A 24 -11.38 14.57 17.16
C GLU A 24 -10.88 15.35 15.93
N ASP A 25 -10.96 16.66 15.93
CA ASP A 25 -10.67 17.52 14.76
C ASP A 25 -9.22 18.00 14.66
N ARG A 26 -8.29 17.36 15.36
CA ARG A 26 -6.89 17.72 15.26
C ARG A 26 -6.34 17.31 13.89
N ALA A 27 -5.80 18.28 13.15
CA ALA A 27 -5.04 18.02 11.94
C ALA A 27 -3.94 16.99 12.22
N PHE A 28 -3.78 16.02 11.33
CA PHE A 28 -2.74 15.01 11.43
C PHE A 28 -1.90 15.00 10.17
N ARG A 29 -0.69 14.46 10.27
CA ARG A 29 0.26 14.35 9.17
C ARG A 29 0.61 12.89 8.94
N PHE A 30 0.85 12.52 7.71
CA PHE A 30 1.41 11.22 7.35
C PHE A 30 2.40 11.36 6.20
N LEU A 31 3.33 10.43 6.08
CA LEU A 31 4.24 10.36 4.94
C LEU A 31 3.68 9.37 3.91
N ALA A 32 3.47 9.84 2.68
CA ALA A 32 3.09 8.98 1.56
C ALA A 32 4.25 8.88 0.56
N VAL A 33 4.58 7.66 0.17
CA VAL A 33 5.61 7.34 -0.82
C VAL A 33 5.15 6.16 -1.69
N GLY A 34 5.74 6.03 -2.86
CA GLY A 34 5.62 4.89 -3.75
C GLY A 34 6.80 4.88 -4.70
N ASP A 35 6.93 3.85 -5.53
CA ASP A 35 7.97 3.78 -6.57
C ASP A 35 9.40 3.88 -6.02
N LEU A 36 9.64 3.34 -4.84
CA LEU A 36 10.93 3.37 -4.13
C LEU A 36 11.15 2.08 -3.30
N PRO A 37 12.42 1.59 -3.22
CA PRO A 37 13.59 1.96 -4.02
C PRO A 37 13.68 1.11 -5.30
N TYR A 38 13.96 1.72 -6.46
CA TYR A 38 14.10 1.04 -7.75
C TYR A 38 15.53 0.56 -8.04
N SER A 39 16.50 1.05 -7.31
CA SER A 39 17.90 0.71 -7.52
C SER A 39 18.69 0.63 -6.22
N ALA A 40 19.85 -0.03 -6.26
CA ALA A 40 20.78 -0.07 -5.13
C ALA A 40 21.18 1.33 -4.63
N ALA A 41 21.26 2.32 -5.53
CA ALA A 41 21.58 3.70 -5.18
C ALA A 41 20.44 4.39 -4.41
N GLN A 42 19.19 4.01 -4.66
CA GLN A 42 18.02 4.57 -3.97
C GLN A 42 17.80 3.97 -2.58
N VAL A 43 18.29 2.75 -2.31
CA VAL A 43 18.12 2.10 -1.00
C VAL A 43 18.62 2.97 0.16
N PRO A 44 19.83 3.53 0.14
CA PRO A 44 20.29 4.41 1.22
C PRO A 44 19.47 5.70 1.34
N LEU A 45 18.95 6.22 0.23
CA LEU A 45 18.10 7.42 0.23
C LEU A 45 16.75 7.12 0.90
N PHE A 46 16.12 6.02 0.51
CA PHE A 46 14.86 5.57 1.10
C PHE A 46 15.00 5.28 2.59
N ASN A 47 16.07 4.58 2.99
CA ASN A 47 16.35 4.30 4.40
C ASN A 47 16.51 5.59 5.21
N ARG A 48 17.21 6.62 4.67
CA ARG A 48 17.32 7.93 5.34
C ARG A 48 15.99 8.64 5.46
N LEU A 49 15.15 8.63 4.40
CA LEU A 49 13.81 9.21 4.43
C LEU A 49 12.96 8.58 5.54
N VAL A 50 12.91 7.24 5.59
CA VAL A 50 12.17 6.49 6.60
C VAL A 50 12.73 6.81 7.99
N LYS A 51 14.05 6.79 8.17
CA LYS A 51 14.69 7.10 9.45
C LYS A 51 14.38 8.53 9.93
N GLN A 52 14.45 9.51 9.03
CA GLN A 52 14.11 10.90 9.37
C GLN A 52 12.63 11.01 9.75
N SER A 53 11.74 10.31 9.06
CA SER A 53 10.30 10.33 9.35
C SER A 53 9.93 9.72 10.71
N GLU A 54 10.79 8.93 11.34
CA GLU A 54 10.55 8.39 12.69
C GLU A 54 10.42 9.47 13.75
N THR A 55 11.18 10.57 13.60
CA THR A 55 11.21 11.69 14.54
C THR A 55 10.19 12.79 14.23
N GLU A 56 9.60 12.76 13.02
CA GLU A 56 8.56 13.70 12.63
C GLU A 56 7.20 13.33 13.25
N ASP A 57 6.32 14.33 13.38
CA ASP A 57 4.95 14.14 13.88
C ASP A 57 4.04 13.57 12.77
N PHE A 58 4.43 12.40 12.25
CA PHE A 58 3.60 11.62 11.34
C PHE A 58 2.87 10.52 12.11
N GLU A 59 1.60 10.31 11.79
CA GLU A 59 0.79 9.24 12.41
C GLU A 59 1.11 7.86 11.82
N PHE A 60 1.43 7.81 10.54
CA PHE A 60 1.78 6.59 9.81
C PHE A 60 2.63 6.89 8.57
N LEU A 61 3.28 5.86 8.07
CA LEU A 61 3.87 5.80 6.73
C LEU A 61 2.88 5.10 5.78
N MET A 62 2.68 5.64 4.59
CA MET A 62 1.92 5.02 3.52
C MET A 62 2.85 4.73 2.35
N HIS A 63 2.94 3.47 1.92
CA HIS A 63 3.66 3.04 0.73
C HIS A 63 2.69 2.43 -0.27
N VAL A 64 2.56 3.08 -1.44
CA VAL A 64 1.56 2.72 -2.45
C VAL A 64 2.06 1.72 -3.49
N GLY A 65 3.01 0.89 -3.11
CA GLY A 65 3.53 -0.17 -3.97
C GLY A 65 4.79 0.22 -4.74
N ASP A 66 5.21 -0.66 -5.62
CA ASP A 66 6.42 -0.56 -6.40
C ASP A 66 7.68 -0.46 -5.53
N ILE A 67 7.87 -1.49 -4.70
CA ILE A 67 9.02 -1.61 -3.79
C ILE A 67 10.31 -2.06 -4.48
N GLN A 68 10.26 -2.27 -5.78
CA GLN A 68 11.38 -2.59 -6.66
C GLN A 68 11.10 -2.10 -8.08
N ALA A 69 12.12 -2.04 -8.94
CA ALA A 69 11.94 -1.70 -10.35
C ALA A 69 11.16 -2.81 -11.08
N GLY A 70 10.32 -2.41 -12.04
CA GLY A 70 9.70 -3.34 -12.97
C GLY A 70 10.70 -3.96 -13.94
N GLY A 71 10.35 -5.11 -14.51
CA GLY A 71 11.15 -5.78 -15.54
C GLY A 71 12.44 -6.44 -15.06
N ILE A 72 12.62 -6.59 -13.76
CA ILE A 72 13.75 -7.33 -13.16
C ILE A 72 13.22 -8.59 -12.44
N PRO A 73 14.09 -9.61 -12.19
CA PRO A 73 13.70 -10.77 -11.41
C PRO A 73 13.19 -10.37 -10.02
N CYS A 74 12.07 -10.95 -9.59
CA CYS A 74 11.46 -10.69 -8.30
C CYS A 74 12.06 -11.58 -7.22
N THR A 75 13.14 -11.12 -6.61
CA THR A 75 13.81 -11.90 -5.58
C THR A 75 13.15 -11.73 -4.21
N ASP A 76 13.12 -12.80 -3.43
CA ASP A 76 12.65 -12.75 -2.04
C ASP A 76 13.48 -11.78 -1.20
N SER A 77 14.77 -11.64 -1.47
CA SER A 77 15.67 -10.74 -0.73
C SER A 77 15.27 -9.27 -0.90
N SER A 78 14.76 -8.85 -2.07
CA SER A 78 14.28 -7.49 -2.30
C SER A 78 13.06 -7.19 -1.43
N ALA A 79 12.05 -8.06 -1.48
CA ALA A 79 10.84 -7.93 -0.68
C ALA A 79 11.12 -8.04 0.83
N GLN A 80 12.00 -8.96 1.25
CA GLN A 80 12.40 -9.13 2.66
C GLN A 80 13.07 -7.87 3.22
N ARG A 81 13.94 -7.22 2.45
CA ARG A 81 14.57 -5.97 2.87
C ARG A 81 13.54 -4.88 3.18
N ILE A 82 12.54 -4.70 2.34
CA ILE A 82 11.47 -3.71 2.56
C ILE A 82 10.57 -4.14 3.72
N ARG A 83 10.22 -5.43 3.82
CA ARG A 83 9.51 -5.97 4.96
C ARG A 83 10.24 -5.66 6.29
N ASP A 84 11.55 -5.84 6.33
CA ASP A 84 12.34 -5.57 7.54
C ASP A 84 12.40 -4.07 7.86
N LEU A 85 12.48 -3.22 6.85
CA LEU A 85 12.36 -1.77 7.02
C LEU A 85 11.01 -1.40 7.65
N PHE A 86 9.90 -1.91 7.11
CA PHE A 86 8.57 -1.66 7.66
C PHE A 86 8.41 -2.23 9.08
N ARG A 87 8.95 -3.43 9.32
CA ARG A 87 8.93 -4.06 10.65
C ARG A 87 9.67 -3.23 11.70
N ASN A 88 10.75 -2.58 11.31
CA ASN A 88 11.58 -1.76 12.20
C ASN A 88 11.04 -0.32 12.36
N TYR A 89 10.18 0.12 11.46
CA TYR A 89 9.55 1.45 11.57
C TYR A 89 8.62 1.50 12.79
N PRO A 90 8.75 2.52 13.69
CA PRO A 90 8.05 2.50 14.99
C PRO A 90 6.55 2.78 14.90
N LYS A 91 6.08 3.35 13.78
CA LYS A 91 4.68 3.74 13.56
C LYS A 91 3.99 2.75 12.61
N PRO A 92 2.64 2.80 12.47
CA PRO A 92 1.95 1.98 11.48
C PRO A 92 2.43 2.23 10.05
N VAL A 93 2.47 1.18 9.25
CA VAL A 93 2.75 1.26 7.82
C VAL A 93 1.54 0.78 7.05
N ILE A 94 0.97 1.65 6.22
CA ILE A 94 -0.02 1.29 5.22
C ILE A 94 0.76 0.84 3.99
N TYR A 95 0.48 -0.35 3.49
CA TYR A 95 1.10 -0.88 2.29
C TYR A 95 0.05 -1.52 1.40
N THR A 96 0.06 -1.16 0.12
CA THR A 96 -0.63 -1.86 -0.96
C THR A 96 0.40 -2.27 -2.00
N PRO A 97 0.41 -3.53 -2.50
CA PRO A 97 1.34 -3.93 -3.54
C PRO A 97 1.12 -3.18 -4.84
N GLY A 98 2.22 -2.81 -5.52
CA GLY A 98 2.22 -2.36 -6.90
C GLY A 98 2.33 -3.52 -7.90
N ASP A 99 2.53 -3.23 -9.17
CA ASP A 99 2.69 -4.25 -10.22
C ASP A 99 4.12 -4.79 -10.29
N ASN A 100 5.13 -3.98 -9.98
CA ASN A 100 6.54 -4.36 -10.11
C ASN A 100 6.94 -5.52 -9.19
N GLU A 101 6.27 -5.72 -8.07
CA GLU A 101 6.59 -6.80 -7.15
C GLU A 101 5.87 -8.11 -7.41
N TRP A 102 4.95 -8.16 -8.41
CA TRP A 102 4.29 -9.42 -8.75
C TRP A 102 3.84 -9.56 -10.22
N THR A 103 3.01 -8.67 -10.82
CA THR A 103 2.53 -8.85 -12.21
C THR A 103 3.68 -8.77 -13.21
N ASP A 104 4.64 -7.90 -12.98
CA ASP A 104 5.78 -7.65 -13.86
C ASP A 104 6.93 -8.63 -13.64
N CYS A 105 6.84 -9.46 -12.60
CA CYS A 105 7.81 -10.53 -12.34
C CYS A 105 7.87 -11.56 -13.46
N VAL A 106 6.83 -11.67 -14.28
CA VAL A 106 6.83 -12.54 -15.47
C VAL A 106 7.99 -12.24 -16.41
N VAL A 107 8.46 -11.01 -16.49
CA VAL A 107 9.60 -10.62 -17.33
C VAL A 107 10.90 -11.28 -16.84
N GLY A 108 11.03 -11.46 -15.52
CA GLY A 108 12.13 -12.18 -14.90
C GLY A 108 11.99 -13.71 -14.89
N GLY A 109 10.87 -14.23 -15.42
CA GLY A 109 10.57 -15.67 -15.45
C GLY A 109 9.86 -16.20 -14.19
N ASP A 110 9.45 -15.34 -13.28
CA ASP A 110 8.73 -15.71 -12.06
C ASP A 110 7.21 -15.82 -12.33
N ASP A 111 6.53 -16.69 -11.57
CA ASP A 111 5.06 -16.77 -11.59
C ASP A 111 4.46 -15.60 -10.78
N PRO A 112 3.70 -14.68 -11.42
CA PRO A 112 3.07 -13.55 -10.73
C PRO A 112 2.16 -13.96 -9.58
N LEU A 113 1.43 -15.07 -9.71
CA LEU A 113 0.47 -15.50 -8.69
C LEU A 113 1.19 -16.08 -7.46
N GLU A 114 2.31 -16.76 -7.68
CA GLU A 114 3.19 -17.19 -6.59
C GLU A 114 3.81 -15.98 -5.88
N ARG A 115 4.27 -14.99 -6.64
CA ARG A 115 4.81 -13.75 -6.07
C ARG A 115 3.77 -13.02 -5.23
N LEU A 116 2.53 -12.87 -5.72
CA LEU A 116 1.45 -12.27 -4.96
C LEU A 116 1.17 -13.02 -3.66
N ALA A 117 1.14 -14.36 -3.71
CA ALA A 117 0.94 -15.19 -2.52
C ALA A 117 2.08 -14.98 -1.49
N ASN A 118 3.32 -14.88 -1.97
CA ASN A 118 4.49 -14.60 -1.13
C ASN A 118 4.42 -13.20 -0.49
N LEU A 119 4.04 -12.15 -1.23
CA LEU A 119 3.85 -10.81 -0.68
C LEU A 119 2.80 -10.79 0.43
N ARG A 120 1.65 -11.45 0.21
CA ARG A 120 0.60 -11.58 1.24
C ARG A 120 1.13 -12.21 2.51
N LYS A 121 1.90 -13.29 2.39
CA LYS A 121 2.55 -13.95 3.53
C LYS A 121 3.58 -13.05 4.20
N LEU A 122 4.43 -12.39 3.42
CA LEU A 122 5.57 -11.62 3.90
C LEU A 122 5.15 -10.36 4.66
N PHE A 123 4.18 -9.63 4.15
CA PHE A 123 3.79 -8.33 4.70
C PHE A 123 2.57 -8.38 5.63
N PHE A 124 1.64 -9.31 5.43
CA PHE A 124 0.35 -9.25 6.12
C PHE A 124 0.13 -10.38 7.14
N ALA A 125 0.93 -11.46 7.13
CA ALA A 125 0.76 -12.57 8.07
C ALA A 125 1.23 -12.21 9.48
N ASP A 126 2.34 -11.48 9.63
CA ASP A 126 2.83 -11.02 10.93
C ASP A 126 2.39 -9.56 11.17
N LYS A 127 1.48 -9.37 12.15
CA LYS A 127 0.97 -8.04 12.52
C LYS A 127 2.07 -7.04 12.94
N LYS A 128 3.26 -7.52 13.30
CA LYS A 128 4.40 -6.67 13.67
C LYS A 128 5.06 -5.99 12.48
N VAL A 129 4.81 -6.46 11.25
CA VAL A 129 5.38 -5.86 10.04
C VAL A 129 4.75 -4.49 9.78
N LEU A 130 3.43 -4.44 9.65
CA LEU A 130 2.72 -3.21 9.29
C LEU A 130 2.09 -2.49 10.50
N ARG A 131 1.96 -3.13 11.65
CA ARG A 131 1.33 -2.58 12.87
C ARG A 131 -0.04 -1.92 12.65
N LEU A 132 -0.82 -2.46 11.72
CA LEU A 132 -2.13 -1.91 11.37
C LEU A 132 -3.14 -1.94 12.52
N ASP A 133 -2.94 -2.82 13.50
CA ASP A 133 -3.74 -2.88 14.73
C ASP A 133 -3.75 -1.55 15.50
N LYS A 134 -2.67 -0.76 15.43
CA LYS A 134 -2.60 0.57 16.03
C LYS A 134 -3.53 1.61 15.38
N LEU A 135 -3.99 1.35 14.17
CA LEU A 135 -4.96 2.19 13.44
C LEU A 135 -6.41 1.71 13.59
N GLY A 136 -6.64 0.59 14.29
CA GLY A 136 -7.97 0.01 14.42
C GLY A 136 -8.57 -0.44 13.09
N VAL A 137 -7.75 -1.00 12.19
CA VAL A 137 -8.18 -1.37 10.83
C VAL A 137 -9.27 -2.43 10.82
N ILE A 138 -10.19 -2.30 9.89
CA ILE A 138 -11.18 -3.31 9.53
C ILE A 138 -10.74 -3.96 8.22
N ARG A 139 -10.33 -5.23 8.28
CA ARG A 139 -9.87 -5.99 7.11
C ARG A 139 -11.03 -6.61 6.35
N GLN A 140 -10.97 -6.65 5.02
CA GLN A 140 -11.92 -7.39 4.22
C GLN A 140 -11.83 -8.89 4.48
N SER A 141 -10.64 -9.40 4.73
CA SER A 141 -10.37 -10.82 5.01
C SER A 141 -11.05 -11.36 6.29
N ARG A 142 -11.71 -10.52 7.10
CA ARG A 142 -12.60 -10.97 8.19
C ARG A 142 -13.82 -11.75 7.69
N HIS A 143 -14.23 -11.48 6.46
CA HIS A 143 -15.30 -12.23 5.79
C HIS A 143 -14.71 -13.47 5.11
N LYS A 144 -15.28 -14.63 5.40
CA LYS A 144 -14.77 -15.92 4.93
C LYS A 144 -14.60 -15.99 3.42
N GLU A 145 -15.53 -15.40 2.67
CA GLU A 145 -15.50 -15.34 1.20
C GLU A 145 -14.32 -14.51 0.65
N TYR A 146 -13.81 -13.55 1.45
CA TYR A 146 -12.71 -12.65 1.09
C TYR A 146 -11.43 -12.94 1.88
N ALA A 147 -11.31 -14.09 2.52
CA ALA A 147 -10.22 -14.41 3.45
C ALA A 147 -8.81 -14.25 2.85
N LYS A 148 -8.65 -14.40 1.53
CA LYS A 148 -7.37 -14.26 0.84
C LYS A 148 -6.92 -12.81 0.59
N TYR A 149 -7.84 -11.82 0.66
CA TYR A 149 -7.54 -10.42 0.40
C TYR A 149 -7.13 -9.69 1.68
N VAL A 150 -6.00 -10.09 2.23
CA VAL A 150 -5.45 -9.58 3.49
C VAL A 150 -4.92 -8.15 3.38
N GLU A 151 -4.65 -7.72 2.16
CA GLU A 151 -4.17 -6.40 1.79
C GLU A 151 -5.28 -5.35 1.73
N ASN A 152 -6.56 -5.75 1.66
CA ASN A 152 -7.69 -4.83 1.66
C ASN A 152 -8.13 -4.52 3.09
N PHE A 153 -8.12 -3.26 3.47
CA PHE A 153 -8.56 -2.81 4.79
C PHE A 153 -8.98 -1.34 4.77
N ARG A 154 -9.72 -0.93 5.80
CA ARG A 154 -10.08 0.47 6.03
C ARG A 154 -9.88 0.87 7.47
N PHE A 155 -9.72 2.16 7.72
CA PHE A 155 -9.65 2.75 9.06
C PHE A 155 -10.10 4.20 9.02
N LYS A 156 -10.53 4.74 10.18
CA LYS A 156 -10.88 6.16 10.33
C LYS A 156 -9.76 6.91 11.03
N LYS A 157 -9.46 8.10 10.55
CA LYS A 157 -8.56 9.04 11.22
C LYS A 157 -9.05 10.46 11.00
N ALA A 158 -9.28 11.20 12.08
CA ALA A 158 -9.71 12.61 12.06
C ALA A 158 -10.88 12.89 11.08
N GLY A 159 -11.92 12.04 11.10
CA GLY A 159 -13.09 12.20 10.23
C GLY A 159 -12.87 11.78 8.77
N VAL A 160 -11.71 11.25 8.41
CA VAL A 160 -11.45 10.67 7.08
C VAL A 160 -11.47 9.15 7.17
N LEU A 161 -12.23 8.51 6.28
CA LEU A 161 -12.19 7.07 6.08
C LEU A 161 -11.15 6.74 5.00
N PHE A 162 -10.07 6.10 5.39
CA PHE A 162 -9.09 5.53 4.46
C PHE A 162 -9.52 4.14 4.06
N VAL A 163 -9.59 3.90 2.74
CA VAL A 163 -9.95 2.59 2.17
C VAL A 163 -8.83 2.14 1.26
N VAL A 164 -8.11 1.11 1.68
CA VAL A 164 -7.00 0.52 0.94
C VAL A 164 -7.50 -0.68 0.18
N VAL A 165 -7.31 -0.66 -1.15
CA VAL A 165 -7.68 -1.74 -2.06
C VAL A 165 -6.53 -2.03 -3.02
N HIS A 166 -6.40 -3.28 -3.43
CA HIS A 166 -5.31 -3.72 -4.27
C HIS A 166 -5.68 -3.58 -5.76
N VAL A 167 -5.28 -2.46 -6.35
CA VAL A 167 -5.39 -2.19 -7.80
C VAL A 167 -4.01 -1.77 -8.29
N VAL A 168 -3.51 -2.42 -9.34
CA VAL A 168 -2.12 -2.22 -9.80
C VAL A 168 -2.05 -1.73 -11.24
N GLY A 169 -0.89 -1.21 -11.61
CA GLY A 169 -0.53 -0.90 -12.99
C GLY A 169 -0.57 -2.12 -13.93
N SER A 170 0.08 -2.05 -15.06
CA SER A 170 0.18 -3.16 -16.03
C SER A 170 -1.15 -3.83 -16.35
N GLY A 171 -2.21 -3.00 -16.52
CA GLY A 171 -3.57 -3.46 -16.82
C GLY A 171 -4.24 -4.21 -15.67
N ASN A 172 -3.79 -4.03 -14.44
CA ASN A 172 -4.37 -4.66 -13.24
C ASN A 172 -4.40 -6.21 -13.34
N ASN A 173 -3.39 -6.82 -13.99
CA ASN A 173 -3.30 -8.25 -14.30
C ASN A 173 -4.39 -8.77 -15.29
N TYR A 174 -5.09 -7.87 -15.99
CA TYR A 174 -6.04 -8.26 -17.04
C TYR A 174 -5.31 -8.79 -18.27
N LYS A 175 -5.35 -10.11 -18.48
CA LYS A 175 -4.67 -10.82 -19.58
C LYS A 175 -5.65 -11.82 -20.21
N PRO A 176 -6.45 -11.40 -21.23
CA PRO A 176 -7.53 -12.22 -21.81
C PRO A 176 -7.11 -13.62 -22.24
N ASP A 177 -5.88 -13.74 -22.75
CA ASP A 177 -5.33 -15.01 -23.27
C ASP A 177 -4.62 -15.84 -22.19
N HIS A 178 -4.68 -15.43 -20.90
CA HIS A 178 -4.05 -16.14 -19.80
C HIS A 178 -5.06 -16.45 -18.68
N PRO A 179 -5.71 -17.64 -18.71
CA PRO A 179 -6.79 -17.98 -17.78
C PRO A 179 -6.48 -17.81 -16.29
N PRO A 180 -5.28 -18.17 -15.78
CA PRO A 180 -4.94 -17.92 -14.36
C PRO A 180 -4.97 -16.44 -13.99
N SER A 181 -4.42 -15.54 -14.82
CA SER A 181 -4.45 -14.08 -14.58
C SER A 181 -5.88 -13.56 -14.64
N MET A 182 -6.68 -14.01 -15.61
CA MET A 182 -8.09 -13.59 -15.71
C MET A 182 -8.91 -14.01 -14.51
N LYS A 183 -8.67 -15.21 -13.99
CA LYS A 183 -9.33 -15.67 -12.76
C LYS A 183 -8.95 -14.77 -11.57
N GLU A 184 -7.66 -14.52 -11.37
CA GLU A 184 -7.16 -13.65 -10.30
C GLU A 184 -7.74 -12.24 -10.43
N PHE A 185 -7.63 -11.62 -11.62
CA PHE A 185 -8.19 -10.30 -11.90
C PHE A 185 -9.68 -10.23 -11.56
N THR A 186 -10.47 -11.16 -12.07
CA THR A 186 -11.93 -11.15 -11.89
C THR A 186 -12.30 -11.27 -10.42
N GLU A 187 -11.68 -12.21 -9.69
CA GLU A 187 -11.97 -12.43 -8.28
C GLU A 187 -11.51 -11.25 -7.40
N ARG A 188 -10.31 -10.72 -7.63
CA ARG A 188 -9.80 -9.57 -6.87
C ARG A 188 -10.58 -8.30 -7.16
N ASN A 189 -10.90 -8.05 -8.43
CA ASN A 189 -11.69 -6.89 -8.81
C ASN A 189 -13.10 -6.92 -8.18
N ALA A 190 -13.75 -8.09 -8.18
CA ALA A 190 -15.04 -8.26 -7.51
C ALA A 190 -14.93 -8.01 -5.99
N ALA A 191 -13.88 -8.51 -5.34
CA ALA A 191 -13.61 -8.28 -3.93
C ALA A 191 -13.37 -6.79 -3.64
N ASN A 192 -12.56 -6.11 -4.44
CA ASN A 192 -12.30 -4.68 -4.32
C ASN A 192 -13.58 -3.85 -4.43
N LEU A 193 -14.41 -4.11 -5.45
CA LEU A 193 -15.68 -3.42 -5.63
C LEU A 193 -16.66 -3.66 -4.48
N ALA A 194 -16.73 -4.88 -3.96
CA ALA A 194 -17.55 -5.20 -2.79
C ALA A 194 -17.08 -4.42 -1.56
N PHE A 195 -15.77 -4.36 -1.33
CA PHE A 195 -15.18 -3.65 -0.19
C PHE A 195 -15.35 -2.14 -0.29
N LEU A 196 -15.17 -1.56 -1.48
CA LEU A 196 -15.44 -0.15 -1.73
C LEU A 196 -16.90 0.18 -1.46
N LYS A 197 -17.84 -0.60 -2.00
CA LYS A 197 -19.28 -0.43 -1.76
C LYS A 197 -19.61 -0.47 -0.27
N GLU A 198 -19.13 -1.47 0.45
CA GLU A 198 -19.31 -1.58 1.91
C GLU A 198 -18.74 -0.35 2.63
N SER A 199 -17.57 0.12 2.21
CA SER A 199 -16.89 1.26 2.83
C SER A 199 -17.64 2.58 2.60
N TYR A 200 -18.20 2.81 1.41
CA TYR A 200 -19.02 3.99 1.14
C TYR A 200 -20.36 3.96 1.91
N VAL A 201 -20.98 2.77 2.05
CA VAL A 201 -22.18 2.61 2.89
C VAL A 201 -21.86 2.91 4.35
N GLU A 202 -20.71 2.50 4.84
CA GLU A 202 -20.22 2.82 6.19
C GLU A 202 -20.01 4.33 6.35
N ALA A 203 -19.30 4.96 5.41
CA ALA A 203 -19.03 6.39 5.42
C ALA A 203 -20.32 7.22 5.46
N ALA A 204 -21.35 6.82 4.71
CA ALA A 204 -22.62 7.52 4.65
C ALA A 204 -23.44 7.45 5.95
N LYS A 205 -23.16 6.47 6.82
CA LYS A 205 -23.87 6.25 8.09
C LYS A 205 -23.12 6.81 9.30
N SER A 206 -21.93 7.32 9.12
CA SER A 206 -21.06 7.75 10.21
C SER A 206 -20.71 9.24 10.09
N ASP A 207 -19.94 9.71 11.05
CA ASP A 207 -19.37 11.06 11.12
C ASP A 207 -18.18 11.29 10.15
N VAL A 208 -18.07 10.48 9.10
CA VAL A 208 -17.05 10.60 8.07
C VAL A 208 -17.29 11.84 7.21
N ARG A 209 -16.28 12.71 7.13
CA ARG A 209 -16.30 13.94 6.35
C ARG A 209 -15.67 13.77 4.95
N GLY A 210 -14.91 12.70 4.76
CA GLY A 210 -14.26 12.40 3.50
C GLY A 210 -13.79 10.95 3.42
N VAL A 211 -13.66 10.45 2.20
CA VAL A 211 -13.12 9.11 1.91
C VAL A 211 -11.86 9.26 1.08
N ALA A 212 -10.76 8.67 1.54
CA ALA A 212 -9.52 8.54 0.80
C ALA A 212 -9.37 7.09 0.34
N VAL A 213 -9.38 6.86 -0.97
CA VAL A 213 -9.12 5.54 -1.55
C VAL A 213 -7.64 5.45 -1.92
N VAL A 214 -6.97 4.38 -1.51
CA VAL A 214 -5.54 4.11 -1.68
C VAL A 214 -5.38 2.80 -2.44
#